data_d7f0be16657b161892b2af311eecdcd5
#
_entry.id   d7f0be16657b161892b2af311eecdcd5
#
_cell.length_a   1.000
_cell.length_b   1.000
_cell.length_c   1.000
_cell.angle_alpha   90.00
_cell.angle_beta   90.00
_cell.angle_gamma   90.00
#
_symmetry.space_group_name_H-M   'P 1'
#
loop_
_entity.id
_entity.type
_entity.pdbx_description
1 polymer ?
#
loop_
_entity_poly.entity_id
_entity_poly.type
_entity_poly.pdbx_seq_one_letter_code
_entity_poly.pdbx_strand_id
1 'polypeptide(L)'
;MSDPGAGKDPSVGVGRLDGEPAVTLAAGELEATFLPGLGLLGASLRHQGEELLALPGGVAGYRDGHVTGLPILAPWANRLAGRRYQAAGVEVDLEGVALHTDPGGLPIHGTLTAHPGWRLKLLAAEPERALLRASFDYGAWPELLAAFPFPHQLVVEAAVAGARMAVATTLRASGSRPVPVAFGWHPYLRLPGPPRSAWRLLLPEREHLELDDRALPTGIAGHE
;
A
#
# COMPACT_ATOMS: atom_id res chain seq x y z
N MET A 1 25.90 30.89 0.87
CA MET A 1 25.00 30.62 2.01
C MET A 1 23.68 30.16 1.40
N SER A 2 23.43 28.85 1.42
CA SER A 2 22.17 28.29 0.94
C SER A 2 21.08 28.66 1.94
N ASP A 3 19.97 29.17 1.44
CA ASP A 3 18.79 29.49 2.25
C ASP A 3 18.28 28.21 2.93
N PRO A 4 18.22 28.13 4.27
CA PRO A 4 17.74 26.93 4.96
C PRO A 4 16.25 26.63 4.80
N GLY A 5 15.52 27.48 4.05
CA GLY A 5 14.10 27.35 3.76
C GLY A 5 13.76 26.99 2.30
N ALA A 6 14.76 26.88 1.41
CA ALA A 6 14.48 26.47 0.04
C ALA A 6 14.24 24.95 -0.01
N GLY A 7 12.99 24.54 -0.26
CA GLY A 7 12.62 23.15 -0.50
C GLY A 7 13.40 22.55 -1.68
N LYS A 8 13.51 21.22 -1.72
CA LYS A 8 14.18 20.51 -2.83
C LYS A 8 13.44 20.74 -4.16
N ASP A 9 14.18 20.98 -5.22
CA ASP A 9 13.62 20.91 -6.56
C ASP A 9 13.05 19.50 -6.82
N PRO A 10 11.96 19.38 -7.58
CA PRO A 10 11.41 18.07 -7.91
C PRO A 10 12.44 17.18 -8.61
N SER A 11 12.63 15.97 -8.10
CA SER A 11 13.59 15.01 -8.63
C SER A 11 13.13 13.57 -8.45
N VAL A 12 13.61 12.70 -9.34
CA VAL A 12 13.39 11.26 -9.26
C VAL A 12 14.74 10.57 -9.28
N GLY A 13 15.03 9.85 -8.21
CA GLY A 13 16.22 9.01 -8.08
C GLY A 13 15.90 7.54 -8.32
N VAL A 14 16.78 6.82 -9.01
CA VAL A 14 16.73 5.37 -9.12
C VAL A 14 17.97 4.81 -8.44
N GLY A 15 17.80 3.87 -7.53
CA GLY A 15 18.87 3.33 -6.72
C GLY A 15 18.51 2.01 -6.06
N ARG A 16 19.01 1.79 -4.86
CA ARG A 16 18.71 0.61 -4.05
C ARG A 16 18.47 1.01 -2.59
N LEU A 17 17.55 0.30 -1.93
CA LEU A 17 17.34 0.33 -0.49
C LEU A 17 17.45 -1.11 0.04
N ASP A 18 18.38 -1.38 0.94
CA ASP A 18 18.66 -2.72 1.49
C ASP A 18 18.83 -3.79 0.40
N GLY A 19 19.49 -3.42 -0.71
CA GLY A 19 19.71 -4.32 -1.85
C GLY A 19 18.56 -4.40 -2.86
N GLU A 20 17.36 -3.88 -2.55
CA GLU A 20 16.21 -3.83 -3.48
C GLU A 20 16.27 -2.64 -4.43
N PRO A 21 15.89 -2.82 -5.70
CA PRO A 21 15.66 -1.69 -6.59
C PRO A 21 14.64 -0.72 -6.01
N ALA A 22 15.01 0.55 -5.95
CA ALA A 22 14.23 1.60 -5.32
C ALA A 22 14.06 2.81 -6.24
N VAL A 23 12.91 3.46 -6.13
CA VAL A 23 12.63 4.76 -6.76
C VAL A 23 12.33 5.75 -5.65
N THR A 24 13.06 6.87 -5.65
CA THR A 24 12.88 7.96 -4.69
C THR A 24 12.34 9.18 -5.41
N LEU A 25 11.22 9.69 -4.94
CA LEU A 25 10.61 10.95 -5.35
C LEU A 25 10.95 12.01 -4.32
N ALA A 26 11.44 13.17 -4.73
CA ALA A 26 11.69 14.29 -3.84
C ALA A 26 11.12 15.56 -4.44
N ALA A 27 10.45 16.38 -3.64
CA ALA A 27 10.02 17.74 -4.00
C ALA A 27 9.69 18.52 -2.72
N GLY A 28 10.11 19.78 -2.66
CA GLY A 28 9.91 20.61 -1.48
C GLY A 28 10.54 19.99 -0.23
N GLU A 29 9.75 19.72 0.78
CA GLU A 29 10.20 19.21 2.07
C GLU A 29 10.12 17.68 2.19
N LEU A 30 9.49 17.01 1.22
CA LEU A 30 9.24 15.58 1.26
C LEU A 30 10.15 14.78 0.34
N GLU A 31 10.43 13.58 0.78
CA GLU A 31 11.10 12.52 0.02
C GLU A 31 10.39 11.19 0.30
N ALA A 32 9.97 10.48 -0.75
CA ALA A 32 9.28 9.19 -0.64
C ALA A 32 10.00 8.13 -1.48
N THR A 33 10.29 6.97 -0.89
CA THR A 33 10.96 5.86 -1.56
C THR A 33 10.04 4.66 -1.71
N PHE A 34 9.94 4.16 -2.93
CA PHE A 34 9.12 3.01 -3.30
C PHE A 34 9.97 1.84 -3.80
N LEU A 35 9.53 0.61 -3.52
CA LEU A 35 10.17 -0.64 -3.94
C LEU A 35 9.26 -1.40 -4.94
N PRO A 36 9.40 -1.17 -6.26
CA PRO A 36 8.53 -1.79 -7.25
C PRO A 36 8.60 -3.32 -7.26
N GLY A 37 9.80 -3.88 -7.05
CA GLY A 37 10.02 -5.33 -7.00
C GLY A 37 9.48 -6.00 -5.74
N LEU A 38 8.95 -5.22 -4.79
CA LEU A 38 8.49 -5.71 -3.50
C LEU A 38 7.09 -5.15 -3.17
N GLY A 39 6.10 -5.47 -4.01
CA GLY A 39 4.70 -5.06 -3.82
C GLY A 39 4.44 -3.58 -4.03
N LEU A 40 5.33 -2.82 -4.68
CA LEU A 40 5.29 -1.36 -4.76
C LEU A 40 5.26 -0.71 -3.36
N LEU A 41 5.92 -1.33 -2.39
CA LEU A 41 5.99 -0.84 -1.01
C LEU A 41 6.53 0.58 -0.96
N GLY A 42 5.79 1.50 -0.32
CA GLY A 42 6.36 2.75 0.16
C GLY A 42 7.21 2.45 1.41
N ALA A 43 8.52 2.41 1.22
CA ALA A 43 9.46 1.96 2.25
C ALA A 43 9.99 3.09 3.14
N SER A 44 9.92 4.34 2.65
CA SER A 44 10.34 5.53 3.38
C SER A 44 9.49 6.72 2.95
N LEU A 45 9.16 7.56 3.90
CA LEU A 45 8.59 8.90 3.69
C LEU A 45 9.29 9.84 4.68
N ARG A 46 10.05 10.78 4.16
CA ARG A 46 10.80 11.74 5.01
C ARG A 46 10.27 13.15 4.81
N HIS A 47 10.13 13.86 5.91
CA HIS A 47 9.89 15.29 5.93
C HIS A 47 11.11 15.99 6.53
N GLN A 48 11.76 16.85 5.76
CA GLN A 48 13.00 17.54 6.17
C GLN A 48 14.09 16.58 6.71
N GLY A 49 14.16 15.37 6.13
CA GLY A 49 15.11 14.32 6.53
C GLY A 49 14.62 13.37 7.63
N GLU A 50 13.58 13.74 8.37
CA GLU A 50 13.01 12.92 9.44
C GLU A 50 12.03 11.86 8.88
N GLU A 51 12.21 10.60 9.27
CA GLU A 51 11.41 9.46 8.78
C GLU A 51 10.02 9.43 9.42
N LEU A 52 8.98 9.37 8.59
CA LEU A 52 7.57 9.34 8.99
C LEU A 52 6.89 7.96 8.84
N LEU A 53 7.57 6.98 8.24
CA LEU A 53 7.07 5.60 8.16
C LEU A 53 7.84 4.69 9.12
N ALA A 54 7.15 3.75 9.71
CA ALA A 54 7.76 2.68 10.48
C ALA A 54 7.94 1.44 9.58
N LEU A 55 9.19 0.99 9.45
CA LEU A 55 9.55 -0.25 8.76
C LEU A 55 10.46 -1.08 9.68
N PRO A 56 9.92 -1.60 10.79
CA PRO A 56 10.68 -2.43 11.73
C PRO A 56 11.16 -3.71 11.03
N GLY A 57 12.42 -4.08 11.27
CA GLY A 57 13.08 -5.18 10.55
C GLY A 57 13.50 -4.83 9.11
N GLY A 58 13.29 -3.58 8.66
CA GLY A 58 13.68 -3.14 7.32
C GLY A 58 12.97 -3.91 6.19
N VAL A 59 13.57 -3.91 5.03
CA VAL A 59 13.09 -4.61 3.84
C VAL A 59 13.06 -6.13 4.05
N ALA A 60 14.00 -6.68 4.82
CA ALA A 60 14.03 -8.10 5.16
C ALA A 60 12.77 -8.52 5.96
N GLY A 61 12.42 -7.77 7.00
CA GLY A 61 11.21 -8.03 7.78
C GLY A 61 9.93 -8.01 6.92
N TYR A 62 9.86 -7.09 5.96
CA TYR A 62 8.71 -7.04 5.03
C TYR A 62 8.63 -8.28 4.13
N ARG A 63 9.76 -8.79 3.65
CA ARG A 63 9.83 -10.06 2.88
C ARG A 63 9.40 -11.25 3.70
N ASP A 64 9.73 -11.26 5.00
CA ASP A 64 9.36 -12.31 5.94
C ASP A 64 7.89 -12.23 6.38
N GLY A 65 7.10 -11.31 5.78
CA GLY A 65 5.65 -11.19 6.00
C GLY A 65 5.24 -10.17 7.06
N HIS A 66 6.19 -9.39 7.64
CA HIS A 66 5.84 -8.28 8.53
C HIS A 66 5.35 -7.08 7.72
N VAL A 67 4.05 -7.01 7.50
CA VAL A 67 3.42 -5.95 6.71
C VAL A 67 3.53 -4.60 7.44
N THR A 68 4.45 -3.74 6.99
CA THR A 68 4.78 -2.43 7.56
C THR A 68 5.17 -1.44 6.46
N GLY A 69 5.52 -0.19 6.79
CA GLY A 69 5.75 0.85 5.79
C GLY A 69 4.43 1.42 5.24
N LEU A 70 4.33 1.55 3.94
CA LEU A 70 3.10 1.93 3.22
C LEU A 70 2.80 0.88 2.14
N PRO A 71 2.25 -0.27 2.50
CA PRO A 71 1.87 -1.31 1.55
C PRO A 71 0.50 -1.05 0.93
N ILE A 72 0.31 -1.47 -0.33
CA ILE A 72 -1.01 -1.69 -0.90
C ILE A 72 -1.50 -3.09 -0.53
N LEU A 73 -2.70 -3.17 0.00
CA LEU A 73 -3.39 -4.41 0.37
C LEU A 73 -4.44 -4.70 -0.70
N ALA A 74 -4.15 -5.64 -1.57
CA ALA A 74 -5.02 -5.98 -2.70
C ALA A 74 -4.96 -7.49 -3.00
N PRO A 75 -6.04 -8.08 -3.54
CA PRO A 75 -7.30 -7.49 -4.00
C PRO A 75 -8.28 -7.13 -2.87
N TRP A 76 -8.01 -7.53 -1.63
CA TRP A 76 -8.77 -7.10 -0.46
C TRP A 76 -7.84 -6.56 0.64
N ALA A 77 -8.33 -5.59 1.38
CA ALA A 77 -7.73 -5.12 2.62
C ALA A 77 -8.35 -5.88 3.80
N ASN A 78 -7.58 -5.99 4.92
CA ASN A 78 -8.03 -6.66 6.14
C ASN A 78 -8.38 -8.15 5.90
N ARG A 79 -9.27 -8.73 6.72
CA ARG A 79 -9.53 -10.17 6.85
C ARG A 79 -10.69 -10.67 5.99
N LEU A 80 -10.58 -11.91 5.54
CA LEU A 80 -11.74 -12.70 5.14
C LEU A 80 -12.21 -13.54 6.32
N ALA A 81 -13.53 -13.79 6.41
CA ALA A 81 -14.14 -14.54 7.52
C ALA A 81 -13.75 -16.03 7.53
N GLY A 82 -13.13 -16.53 6.47
CA GLY A 82 -12.69 -17.90 6.31
C GLY A 82 -12.04 -18.13 4.97
N ARG A 83 -11.82 -19.41 4.62
CA ARG A 83 -11.23 -19.82 3.34
C ARG A 83 -12.22 -19.92 2.19
N ARG A 84 -13.49 -19.56 2.40
CA ARG A 84 -14.52 -19.46 1.35
C ARG A 84 -15.17 -18.10 1.43
N TYR A 85 -15.39 -17.49 0.28
CA TYR A 85 -16.10 -16.24 0.19
C TYR A 85 -16.91 -16.16 -1.13
N GLN A 86 -17.86 -15.25 -1.17
CA GLN A 86 -18.62 -14.94 -2.36
C GLN A 86 -18.43 -13.47 -2.72
N ALA A 87 -18.15 -13.18 -3.99
CA ALA A 87 -18.06 -11.81 -4.49
C ALA A 87 -18.59 -11.74 -5.93
N ALA A 88 -19.37 -10.70 -6.25
CA ALA A 88 -19.96 -10.49 -7.58
C ALA A 88 -20.62 -11.77 -8.17
N GLY A 89 -21.27 -12.57 -7.36
CA GLY A 89 -21.94 -13.81 -7.76
C GLY A 89 -21.01 -15.00 -8.01
N VAL A 90 -19.72 -14.88 -7.67
CA VAL A 90 -18.74 -15.95 -7.78
C VAL A 90 -18.41 -16.49 -6.39
N GLU A 91 -18.53 -17.79 -6.19
CA GLU A 91 -18.03 -18.47 -5.00
C GLU A 91 -16.55 -18.82 -5.20
N VAL A 92 -15.71 -18.52 -4.20
CA VAL A 92 -14.27 -18.76 -4.24
C VAL A 92 -13.86 -19.63 -3.06
N ASP A 93 -13.17 -20.73 -3.36
CA ASP A 93 -12.57 -21.63 -2.38
C ASP A 93 -11.06 -21.42 -2.35
N LEU A 94 -10.54 -21.05 -1.19
CA LEU A 94 -9.13 -20.77 -0.95
C LEU A 94 -8.38 -21.95 -0.34
N GLU A 95 -8.99 -23.13 -0.27
CA GLU A 95 -8.30 -24.32 0.19
C GLU A 95 -7.11 -24.65 -0.72
N GLY A 96 -5.95 -24.88 -0.11
CA GLY A 96 -4.69 -25.11 -0.83
C GLY A 96 -4.05 -23.86 -1.46
N VAL A 97 -4.70 -22.70 -1.41
CA VAL A 97 -4.10 -21.44 -1.87
C VAL A 97 -3.18 -20.88 -0.77
N ALA A 98 -1.92 -20.62 -1.13
CA ALA A 98 -0.96 -19.97 -0.24
C ALA A 98 -1.34 -18.50 -0.04
N LEU A 99 -1.66 -18.13 1.18
CA LEU A 99 -2.09 -16.78 1.56
C LEU A 99 -1.41 -16.33 2.84
N HIS A 100 -1.23 -15.03 2.97
CA HIS A 100 -0.91 -14.43 4.26
C HIS A 100 -2.10 -14.60 5.21
N THR A 101 -1.83 -15.02 6.45
CA THR A 101 -2.86 -15.21 7.47
C THR A 101 -2.51 -14.42 8.73
N ASP A 102 -3.54 -13.99 9.44
CA ASP A 102 -3.39 -13.43 10.77
C ASP A 102 -3.05 -14.52 11.82
N PRO A 103 -2.74 -14.16 13.07
CA PRO A 103 -2.48 -15.14 14.13
C PRO A 103 -3.64 -16.12 14.40
N GLY A 104 -4.86 -15.79 14.03
CA GLY A 104 -6.04 -16.63 14.10
C GLY A 104 -6.23 -17.56 12.90
N GLY A 105 -5.33 -17.49 11.89
CA GLY A 105 -5.38 -18.32 10.68
C GLY A 105 -6.33 -17.79 9.60
N LEU A 106 -6.91 -16.60 9.75
CA LEU A 106 -7.77 -16.01 8.74
C LEU A 106 -6.93 -15.37 7.62
N PRO A 107 -7.31 -15.56 6.33
CA PRO A 107 -6.67 -14.87 5.22
C PRO A 107 -6.77 -13.35 5.37
N ILE A 108 -5.64 -12.65 5.23
CA ILE A 108 -5.57 -11.21 5.47
C ILE A 108 -4.72 -10.51 4.40
N HIS A 109 -5.09 -9.28 4.05
CA HIS A 109 -4.31 -8.35 3.22
C HIS A 109 -4.11 -8.75 1.75
N GLY A 110 -4.91 -9.67 1.24
CA GLY A 110 -4.88 -10.06 -0.17
C GLY A 110 -3.62 -10.85 -0.57
N THR A 111 -3.18 -10.63 -1.79
CA THR A 111 -2.12 -11.44 -2.43
C THR A 111 -0.98 -10.61 -3.01
N LEU A 112 -1.04 -9.27 -2.96
CA LEU A 112 -0.05 -8.41 -3.60
C LEU A 112 1.06 -7.92 -2.67
N THR A 113 1.01 -8.24 -1.39
CA THR A 113 2.09 -7.93 -0.44
C THR A 113 3.38 -8.59 -0.91
N ALA A 114 4.44 -7.81 -1.05
CA ALA A 114 5.74 -8.22 -1.56
C ALA A 114 5.75 -8.84 -2.98
N HIS A 115 4.67 -8.77 -3.74
CA HIS A 115 4.60 -9.37 -5.08
C HIS A 115 5.45 -8.59 -6.10
N PRO A 116 6.34 -9.25 -6.89
CA PRO A 116 7.30 -8.57 -7.77
C PRO A 116 6.73 -8.10 -9.11
N GLY A 117 5.45 -8.34 -9.37
CA GLY A 117 4.82 -8.14 -10.69
C GLY A 117 4.54 -6.70 -11.10
N TRP A 118 4.86 -5.71 -10.26
CA TRP A 118 4.67 -4.30 -10.60
C TRP A 118 5.63 -3.83 -11.69
N ARG A 119 5.11 -3.05 -12.63
CA ARG A 119 5.86 -2.48 -13.75
C ARG A 119 5.81 -0.97 -13.69
N LEU A 120 6.97 -0.33 -13.60
CA LEU A 120 7.09 1.11 -13.73
C LEU A 120 6.68 1.53 -15.15
N LYS A 121 5.82 2.54 -15.26
CA LYS A 121 5.30 3.09 -16.51
C LYS A 121 5.78 4.51 -16.77
N LEU A 122 6.00 5.28 -15.71
CA LEU A 122 6.45 6.65 -15.80
C LEU A 122 7.24 7.00 -14.54
N LEU A 123 8.34 7.71 -14.75
CA LEU A 123 9.10 8.44 -13.74
C LEU A 123 9.29 9.84 -14.28
N ALA A 124 8.84 10.87 -13.57
CA ALA A 124 8.96 12.24 -14.04
C ALA A 124 9.21 13.23 -12.89
N ALA A 125 10.09 14.18 -13.15
CA ALA A 125 10.23 15.40 -12.37
C ALA A 125 9.62 16.54 -13.18
N GLU A 126 8.51 17.06 -12.72
CA GLU A 126 7.78 18.20 -13.29
C GLU A 126 8.11 19.46 -12.48
N PRO A 127 7.78 20.67 -12.93
CA PRO A 127 8.20 21.89 -12.23
C PRO A 127 7.79 21.99 -10.76
N GLU A 128 6.68 21.35 -10.36
CA GLU A 128 6.14 21.47 -9.00
C GLU A 128 6.07 20.12 -8.26
N ARG A 129 6.33 19.00 -8.94
CA ARG A 129 6.19 17.66 -8.35
C ARG A 129 7.13 16.63 -8.96
N ALA A 130 7.48 15.64 -8.17
CA ALA A 130 8.06 14.39 -8.63
C ALA A 130 6.99 13.30 -8.58
N LEU A 131 6.94 12.43 -9.59
CA LEU A 131 5.94 11.37 -9.64
C LEU A 131 6.49 10.07 -10.21
N LEU A 132 5.88 8.96 -9.78
CA LEU A 132 5.96 7.66 -10.40
C LEU A 132 4.56 7.17 -10.76
N ARG A 133 4.48 6.40 -11.86
CA ARG A 133 3.31 5.59 -12.18
C ARG A 133 3.75 4.16 -12.39
N ALA A 134 3.07 3.22 -11.73
CA ALA A 134 3.30 1.79 -11.86
C ALA A 134 1.98 1.07 -12.18
N SER A 135 2.05 -0.08 -12.82
CA SER A 135 0.89 -0.93 -13.07
C SER A 135 1.17 -2.37 -12.68
N PHE A 136 0.10 -3.05 -12.29
CA PHE A 136 0.07 -4.48 -12.02
C PHE A 136 -1.06 -5.12 -12.82
N ASP A 137 -0.75 -6.12 -13.63
CA ASP A 137 -1.76 -6.89 -14.37
C ASP A 137 -2.06 -8.17 -13.57
N TYR A 138 -3.16 -8.13 -12.82
CA TYR A 138 -3.58 -9.25 -11.99
C TYR A 138 -3.99 -10.47 -12.84
N GLY A 139 -4.53 -10.23 -14.02
CA GLY A 139 -4.97 -11.28 -14.94
C GLY A 139 -3.82 -12.10 -15.54
N ALA A 140 -2.59 -11.59 -15.49
CA ALA A 140 -1.41 -12.28 -16.01
C ALA A 140 -0.86 -13.39 -15.07
N TRP A 141 -1.46 -13.56 -13.87
CA TRP A 141 -0.98 -14.46 -12.83
C TRP A 141 -2.04 -15.50 -12.46
N PRO A 142 -1.99 -16.73 -13.01
CA PRO A 142 -2.97 -17.78 -12.73
C PRO A 142 -3.12 -18.12 -11.24
N GLU A 143 -2.01 -18.08 -10.48
CA GLU A 143 -1.99 -18.34 -9.04
C GLU A 143 -2.75 -17.26 -8.26
N LEU A 144 -2.74 -16.01 -8.71
CA LEU A 144 -3.51 -14.94 -8.09
C LEU A 144 -5.00 -15.06 -8.44
N LEU A 145 -5.31 -15.47 -9.66
CA LEU A 145 -6.70 -15.72 -10.10
C LEU A 145 -7.34 -16.88 -9.35
N ALA A 146 -6.58 -17.82 -8.80
CA ALA A 146 -7.10 -18.84 -7.90
C ALA A 146 -7.63 -18.24 -6.60
N ALA A 147 -7.01 -17.15 -6.11
CA ALA A 147 -7.45 -16.46 -4.91
C ALA A 147 -8.54 -15.41 -5.17
N PHE A 148 -8.54 -14.78 -6.36
CA PHE A 148 -9.49 -13.72 -6.73
C PHE A 148 -9.74 -13.76 -8.24
N PRO A 149 -10.77 -14.51 -8.71
CA PRO A 149 -10.98 -14.84 -10.12
C PRO A 149 -11.58 -13.69 -10.93
N PHE A 150 -11.06 -12.49 -10.76
CA PHE A 150 -11.51 -11.27 -11.43
C PHE A 150 -10.32 -10.58 -12.11
N PRO A 151 -10.04 -10.89 -13.39
CA PRO A 151 -8.92 -10.26 -14.11
C PRO A 151 -9.08 -8.74 -14.16
N HIS A 152 -8.05 -8.05 -13.71
CA HIS A 152 -8.03 -6.58 -13.66
C HIS A 152 -6.60 -6.05 -13.69
N GLN A 153 -6.49 -4.77 -13.97
CA GLN A 153 -5.26 -4.02 -13.86
C GLN A 153 -5.37 -2.99 -12.73
N LEU A 154 -4.37 -2.94 -11.87
CA LEU A 154 -4.14 -1.83 -10.95
C LEU A 154 -3.14 -0.85 -11.57
N VAL A 155 -3.43 0.43 -11.49
CA VAL A 155 -2.53 1.52 -11.82
C VAL A 155 -2.38 2.40 -10.60
N VAL A 156 -1.16 2.56 -10.11
CA VAL A 156 -0.83 3.44 -8.98
C VAL A 156 0.00 4.61 -9.52
N GLU A 157 -0.41 5.80 -9.17
CA GLU A 157 0.38 7.02 -9.32
C GLU A 157 0.68 7.58 -7.94
N ALA A 158 1.96 7.72 -7.60
CA ALA A 158 2.41 8.41 -6.41
C ALA A 158 3.12 9.69 -6.80
N ALA A 159 2.78 10.80 -6.14
CA ALA A 159 3.35 12.11 -6.40
C ALA A 159 3.72 12.82 -5.10
N VAL A 160 4.86 13.51 -5.12
CA VAL A 160 5.35 14.36 -4.02
C VAL A 160 5.43 15.79 -4.53
N ALA A 161 4.86 16.74 -3.79
CA ALA A 161 4.86 18.16 -4.09
C ALA A 161 4.84 18.99 -2.79
N GLY A 162 5.81 19.86 -2.58
CA GLY A 162 5.91 20.66 -1.36
C GLY A 162 5.95 19.78 -0.10
N ALA A 163 4.99 19.95 0.79
CA ALA A 163 4.81 19.15 2.01
C ALA A 163 3.68 18.09 1.85
N ARG A 164 3.38 17.65 0.63
CA ARG A 164 2.28 16.75 0.34
C ARG A 164 2.74 15.56 -0.48
N MET A 165 2.35 14.35 -0.04
CA MET A 165 2.38 13.13 -0.86
C MET A 165 0.94 12.72 -1.19
N ALA A 166 0.68 12.39 -2.45
CA ALA A 166 -0.60 11.84 -2.90
C ALA A 166 -0.38 10.51 -3.59
N VAL A 167 -1.27 9.55 -3.32
CA VAL A 167 -1.28 8.25 -4.00
C VAL A 167 -2.67 8.04 -4.59
N ALA A 168 -2.74 7.95 -5.91
CA ALA A 168 -3.95 7.62 -6.64
C ALA A 168 -3.89 6.18 -7.12
N THR A 169 -4.95 5.42 -6.88
CA THR A 169 -5.05 4.02 -7.33
C THR A 169 -6.27 3.87 -8.22
N THR A 170 -6.05 3.36 -9.42
CA THR A 170 -7.11 3.06 -10.39
C THR A 170 -7.17 1.56 -10.62
N LEU A 171 -8.36 0.96 -10.44
CA LEU A 171 -8.64 -0.41 -10.82
C LEU A 171 -9.43 -0.41 -12.13
N ARG A 172 -8.99 -1.22 -13.10
CA ARG A 172 -9.64 -1.40 -14.39
C ARG A 172 -9.92 -2.88 -14.61
N ALA A 173 -11.18 -3.25 -14.81
CA ALA A 173 -11.53 -4.62 -15.23
C ALA A 173 -10.85 -4.94 -16.57
N SER A 174 -10.26 -6.13 -16.69
CA SER A 174 -9.67 -6.65 -17.93
C SER A 174 -10.58 -7.65 -18.64
N GLY A 175 -11.70 -8.04 -18.01
CA GLY A 175 -12.71 -8.94 -18.54
C GLY A 175 -14.09 -8.30 -18.63
N SER A 176 -15.10 -9.10 -18.99
CA SER A 176 -16.49 -8.66 -19.11
C SER A 176 -17.26 -8.61 -17.80
N ARG A 177 -16.72 -9.18 -16.72
CA ARG A 177 -17.35 -9.19 -15.40
C ARG A 177 -16.93 -7.97 -14.58
N PRO A 178 -17.81 -7.44 -13.72
CA PRO A 178 -17.42 -6.42 -12.74
C PRO A 178 -16.39 -7.00 -11.77
N VAL A 179 -15.46 -6.16 -11.36
CA VAL A 179 -14.42 -6.53 -10.38
C VAL A 179 -14.80 -5.93 -9.03
N PRO A 180 -14.94 -6.75 -7.97
CA PRO A 180 -15.16 -6.26 -6.62
C PRO A 180 -14.01 -5.36 -6.19
N VAL A 181 -14.31 -4.21 -5.57
CA VAL A 181 -13.31 -3.25 -5.10
C VAL A 181 -13.23 -3.31 -3.57
N ALA A 182 -12.13 -3.88 -3.07
CA ALA A 182 -11.91 -4.05 -1.63
C ALA A 182 -10.45 -3.80 -1.20
N PHE A 183 -9.63 -3.19 -2.07
CA PHE A 183 -8.24 -2.87 -1.75
C PHE A 183 -8.12 -1.63 -0.84
N GLY A 184 -6.95 -1.46 -0.23
CA GLY A 184 -6.61 -0.29 0.57
C GLY A 184 -5.12 -0.08 0.72
N TRP A 185 -4.74 1.06 1.29
CA TRP A 185 -3.38 1.37 1.71
C TRP A 185 -3.30 1.31 3.24
N HIS A 186 -2.19 0.76 3.76
CA HIS A 186 -2.01 0.56 5.20
C HIS A 186 -0.75 1.28 5.71
N PRO A 187 -0.79 2.61 5.90
CA PRO A 187 0.37 3.35 6.36
C PRO A 187 0.70 3.03 7.83
N TYR A 188 1.95 2.65 8.09
CA TYR A 188 2.50 2.54 9.44
C TYR A 188 3.25 3.84 9.74
N LEU A 189 2.56 4.78 10.33
CA LEU A 189 3.10 6.11 10.61
C LEU A 189 3.95 6.09 11.89
N ARG A 190 4.97 6.96 11.92
CA ARG A 190 5.72 7.32 13.12
C ARG A 190 5.92 8.83 13.17
N LEU A 191 6.01 9.37 14.37
CA LEU A 191 6.41 10.76 14.58
C LEU A 191 7.76 10.77 15.32
N PRO A 192 8.79 11.42 14.77
CA PRO A 192 10.05 11.63 15.49
C PRO A 192 9.82 12.51 16.71
N GLY A 193 10.50 12.19 17.80
CA GLY A 193 10.51 12.98 19.05
C GLY A 193 9.46 12.54 20.08
N PRO A 194 8.17 12.82 19.96
CA PRO A 194 7.22 12.51 21.03
C PRO A 194 6.95 11.00 21.15
N PRO A 195 6.75 10.47 22.39
CA PRO A 195 6.35 9.10 22.59
C PRO A 195 4.95 8.87 22.01
N ARG A 196 4.66 7.64 21.54
CA ARG A 196 3.38 7.29 20.90
C ARG A 196 2.15 7.63 21.76
N SER A 197 2.28 7.56 23.09
CA SER A 197 1.22 7.92 24.05
C SER A 197 0.85 9.41 24.02
N ALA A 198 1.73 10.27 23.47
CA ALA A 198 1.48 11.70 23.31
C ALA A 198 0.95 12.09 21.93
N TRP A 199 0.77 11.13 21.01
CA TRP A 199 0.25 11.42 19.69
C TRP A 199 -1.23 11.75 19.75
N ARG A 200 -1.64 12.64 18.86
CA ARG A 200 -3.05 12.96 18.62
C ARG A 200 -3.34 12.65 17.16
N LEU A 201 -4.36 11.83 16.93
CA LEU A 201 -4.87 11.50 15.61
C LEU A 201 -6.20 12.21 15.42
N LEU A 202 -6.27 13.08 14.42
CA LEU A 202 -7.50 13.74 14.00
C LEU A 202 -7.98 13.07 12.72
N LEU A 203 -9.14 12.48 12.75
CA LEU A 203 -9.78 11.86 11.61
C LEU A 203 -11.06 12.63 11.27
N PRO A 204 -11.45 12.70 9.99
CA PRO A 204 -12.77 13.22 9.64
C PRO A 204 -13.87 12.34 10.25
N GLU A 205 -15.07 12.89 10.35
CA GLU A 205 -16.27 12.11 10.69
C GLU A 205 -16.37 10.88 9.79
N ARG A 206 -16.60 9.73 10.38
CA ARG A 206 -16.61 8.45 9.70
C ARG A 206 -17.60 7.46 10.34
N GLU A 207 -18.00 6.49 9.56
CA GLU A 207 -18.69 5.31 10.05
C GLU A 207 -17.68 4.33 10.65
N HIS A 208 -17.91 3.92 11.89
CA HIS A 208 -17.11 2.92 12.59
C HIS A 208 -17.86 1.59 12.60
N LEU A 209 -17.21 0.53 12.10
CA LEU A 209 -17.77 -0.82 12.13
C LEU A 209 -17.34 -1.53 13.41
N GLU A 210 -18.30 -2.02 14.19
CA GLU A 210 -17.99 -2.88 15.33
C GLU A 210 -17.38 -4.21 14.86
N LEU A 211 -16.38 -4.67 15.60
CA LEU A 211 -15.67 -5.90 15.28
C LEU A 211 -15.97 -6.97 16.34
N ASP A 212 -16.08 -8.23 15.91
CA ASP A 212 -16.14 -9.40 16.78
C ASP A 212 -14.73 -9.75 17.35
N ASP A 213 -14.67 -10.79 18.20
CA ASP A 213 -13.41 -11.28 18.82
C ASP A 213 -12.36 -11.74 17.81
N ARG A 214 -12.75 -11.99 16.56
CA ARG A 214 -11.85 -12.33 15.44
C ARG A 214 -11.45 -11.11 14.61
N ALA A 215 -11.83 -9.92 15.08
CA ALA A 215 -11.67 -8.66 14.36
C ALA A 215 -12.36 -8.64 12.98
N LEU A 216 -13.54 -9.26 12.88
CA LEU A 216 -14.42 -9.21 11.72
C LEU A 216 -15.60 -8.28 11.98
N PRO A 217 -16.07 -7.50 10.97
CA PRO A 217 -17.23 -6.65 11.13
C PRO A 217 -18.47 -7.43 11.53
N THR A 218 -19.18 -6.97 12.57
CA THR A 218 -20.45 -7.57 13.04
C THR A 218 -21.65 -7.15 12.20
N GLY A 219 -21.49 -6.14 11.35
CA GLY A 219 -22.58 -5.49 10.61
C GLY A 219 -23.21 -4.32 11.38
N ILE A 220 -22.78 -4.06 12.60
CA ILE A 220 -23.20 -2.89 13.37
C ILE A 220 -22.26 -1.73 13.06
N ALA A 221 -22.83 -0.57 12.76
CA ALA A 221 -22.08 0.64 12.46
C ALA A 221 -22.48 1.77 13.42
N GLY A 222 -21.50 2.53 13.87
CA GLY A 222 -21.65 3.75 14.66
C GLY A 222 -20.96 4.92 13.99
N HIS A 223 -21.38 6.15 14.30
CA HIS A 223 -20.68 7.36 13.88
C HIS A 223 -19.73 7.83 14.98
N GLU A 224 -18.47 8.15 14.59
CA GLU A 224 -17.44 8.75 15.44
C GLU A 224 -16.93 10.05 14.84
#